data_9ffcb8d6cb74769b84c561d4e217af97
#
_entry.id   9ffcb8d6cb74769b84c561d4e217af97
#
_cell.length_a   1.000
_cell.length_b   1.000
_cell.length_c   1.000
_cell.angle_alpha   90.00
_cell.angle_beta   90.00
_cell.angle_gamma   90.00
#
_symmetry.space_group_name_H-M   'P 1'
#
loop_
_entity.id
_entity.type
_entity.pdbx_description
1 polymer ?
#
loop_
_entity_poly.entity_id
_entity_poly.type
_entity_poly.pdbx_seq_one_letter_code
_entity_poly.pdbx_strand_id
1 'polypeptide(L)'
;MYQPTNGSGGKPAASIPATVSDNPALLRVNPEYLAWLLSLPTLERERLLAGNWKIRPAAGLYFNREWCAVVDEAPADLDIVRYWDLAATEKTEFNDPDWTVGVKLGRDRSGNYWVLDMVRARANPGDVEQLLLNTATQDGKRVTIGFGQDPGQAGKSQAQHLVRALSGFTVRPATESGDKLTRFGPFSSQCGAGNVKIRRGSWNEELFRVLEGFPDLAHDDEVDACSGALEMLNPHMNSWGHYELCRQQAEAAAQRNKPQPVQSVPQPGSVEWFQALHKKKG
;
A
#
# COMPACT_ATOMS: atom_id res chain seq x y z
N MET A 1 28.86 11.41 -11.20
CA MET A 1 28.84 12.29 -12.39
C MET A 1 28.07 11.53 -13.46
N TYR A 2 26.87 11.98 -13.81
CA TYR A 2 26.06 11.39 -14.88
C TYR A 2 26.48 12.04 -16.19
N GLN A 3 27.00 11.26 -17.13
CA GLN A 3 27.22 11.70 -18.50
C GLN A 3 26.06 11.18 -19.37
N PRO A 4 25.25 12.05 -19.97
CA PRO A 4 24.29 11.60 -20.94
C PRO A 4 25.02 11.20 -22.24
N THR A 5 24.86 9.94 -22.61
CA THR A 5 25.24 9.45 -23.95
C THR A 5 24.13 9.84 -24.90
N ASN A 6 24.37 10.82 -25.72
CA ASN A 6 23.88 11.19 -27.04
C ASN A 6 23.52 12.67 -27.13
N GLY A 7 24.31 13.42 -27.82
CA GLY A 7 24.15 14.46 -28.82
C GLY A 7 23.12 15.57 -28.66
N SER A 8 22.39 15.71 -27.55
CA SER A 8 21.53 16.85 -27.26
C SER A 8 22.16 17.65 -26.12
N GLY A 9 22.50 18.92 -26.35
CA GLY A 9 23.21 19.82 -25.46
C GLY A 9 22.56 20.04 -24.10
N GLY A 10 22.51 18.98 -23.30
CA GLY A 10 22.09 19.03 -21.89
C GLY A 10 23.17 19.67 -21.04
N LYS A 11 22.79 20.63 -20.23
CA LYS A 11 23.69 21.23 -19.23
C LYS A 11 24.15 20.15 -18.23
N PRO A 12 25.42 20.14 -17.81
CA PRO A 12 25.88 19.20 -16.81
C PRO A 12 25.12 19.43 -15.50
N ALA A 13 24.52 18.37 -14.96
CA ALA A 13 23.86 18.41 -13.66
C ALA A 13 24.81 17.79 -12.61
N ALA A 14 25.06 18.51 -11.52
CA ALA A 14 25.74 18.00 -10.36
C ALA A 14 24.71 17.70 -9.26
N SER A 15 24.76 16.49 -8.70
CA SER A 15 23.98 16.14 -7.51
C SER A 15 24.86 16.33 -6.28
N ILE A 16 24.43 17.19 -5.38
CA ILE A 16 25.10 17.41 -4.08
C ILE A 16 24.24 16.66 -3.06
N PRO A 17 24.74 15.57 -2.47
CA PRO A 17 24.00 14.85 -1.43
C PRO A 17 23.87 15.74 -0.20
N ALA A 18 22.67 15.83 0.35
CA ALA A 18 22.38 16.52 1.60
C ALA A 18 21.34 15.72 2.38
N THR A 19 21.48 15.70 3.68
CA THR A 19 20.54 15.08 4.62
C THR A 19 19.76 16.18 5.38
N VAL A 20 18.69 15.80 6.05
CA VAL A 20 17.95 16.76 6.89
C VAL A 20 18.82 17.31 8.03
N SER A 21 19.80 16.54 8.49
CA SER A 21 20.73 16.93 9.55
C SER A 21 21.67 18.05 9.13
N ASP A 22 21.90 18.23 7.82
CA ASP A 22 22.74 19.29 7.28
C ASP A 22 22.03 20.66 7.32
N ASN A 23 20.74 20.70 7.68
CA ASN A 23 19.97 21.93 7.86
C ASN A 23 19.45 22.10 9.30
N PRO A 24 20.33 22.41 10.27
CA PRO A 24 19.95 22.60 11.67
C PRO A 24 19.02 23.80 11.89
N ALA A 25 18.99 24.76 10.95
CA ALA A 25 18.08 25.88 11.02
C ALA A 25 16.61 25.43 10.82
N LEU A 26 16.38 24.55 9.85
CA LEU A 26 15.06 23.98 9.59
C LEU A 26 14.54 23.19 10.81
N LEU A 27 15.39 22.35 11.41
CA LEU A 27 15.01 21.53 12.56
C LEU A 27 14.72 22.36 13.82
N ARG A 28 15.33 23.55 13.96
CA ARG A 28 15.04 24.48 15.05
C ARG A 28 13.69 25.20 14.87
N VAL A 29 13.38 25.58 13.63
CA VAL A 29 12.14 26.31 13.33
C VAL A 29 10.93 25.39 13.25
N ASN A 30 11.14 24.17 12.78
CA ASN A 30 10.07 23.17 12.65
C ASN A 30 10.53 21.78 13.15
N PRO A 31 10.51 21.55 14.48
CA PRO A 31 10.88 20.24 15.04
C PRO A 31 9.93 19.10 14.62
N GLU A 32 8.68 19.42 14.27
CA GLU A 32 7.71 18.43 13.80
C GLU A 32 8.04 17.90 12.39
N TYR A 33 8.85 18.64 11.62
CA TYR A 33 9.29 18.20 10.30
C TYR A 33 10.08 16.87 10.34
N LEU A 34 10.92 16.70 11.35
CA LEU A 34 11.65 15.43 11.54
C LEU A 34 10.68 14.28 11.87
N ALA A 35 9.69 14.54 12.74
CA ALA A 35 8.67 13.56 13.06
C ALA A 35 7.86 13.16 11.82
N TRP A 36 7.51 14.13 10.98
CA TRP A 36 6.86 13.90 9.69
C TRP A 36 7.73 13.05 8.76
N LEU A 37 9.02 13.36 8.58
CA LEU A 37 9.94 12.56 7.77
C LEU A 37 10.06 11.11 8.28
N LEU A 38 10.07 10.91 9.59
CA LEU A 38 10.10 9.59 10.21
C LEU A 38 8.80 8.80 10.01
N SER A 39 7.69 9.49 9.76
CA SER A 39 6.38 8.87 9.47
C SER A 39 6.22 8.40 8.02
N LEU A 40 7.10 8.84 7.12
CA LEU A 40 7.02 8.47 5.71
C LEU A 40 7.33 6.97 5.49
N PRO A 41 6.79 6.36 4.42
CA PRO A 41 7.19 5.04 3.97
C PRO A 41 8.71 4.93 3.84
N THR A 42 9.25 3.75 4.05
CA THR A 42 10.72 3.53 4.15
C THR A 42 11.50 4.14 2.98
N LEU A 43 10.99 4.01 1.76
CA LEU A 43 11.64 4.54 0.56
C LEU A 43 11.70 6.07 0.58
N GLU A 44 10.60 6.74 0.85
CA GLU A 44 10.54 8.20 0.91
C GLU A 44 11.36 8.75 2.08
N ARG A 45 11.31 8.04 3.21
CA ARG A 45 12.14 8.35 4.36
C ARG A 45 13.63 8.28 4.02
N GLU A 46 14.08 7.22 3.36
CA GLU A 46 15.47 7.09 2.91
C GLU A 46 15.86 8.19 1.92
N ARG A 47 14.98 8.56 1.01
CA ARG A 47 15.23 9.65 0.06
C ARG A 47 15.31 11.01 0.74
N LEU A 48 14.32 11.33 1.57
CA LEU A 48 14.17 12.68 2.13
C LEU A 48 14.97 12.88 3.43
N LEU A 49 15.03 11.87 4.31
CA LEU A 49 15.77 11.95 5.58
C LEU A 49 17.27 11.68 5.38
N ALA A 50 17.60 10.62 4.64
CA ALA A 50 18.98 10.19 4.43
C ALA A 50 19.61 10.77 3.15
N GLY A 51 18.88 11.49 2.33
CA GLY A 51 19.36 12.03 1.05
C GLY A 51 19.74 10.97 0.01
N ASN A 52 19.26 9.74 0.19
CA ASN A 52 19.59 8.60 -0.67
C ASN A 52 18.68 8.55 -1.92
N TRP A 53 18.93 9.44 -2.87
CA TRP A 53 18.19 9.50 -4.14
C TRP A 53 18.52 8.36 -5.12
N LYS A 54 19.52 7.52 -4.79
CA LYS A 54 19.88 6.35 -5.59
C LYS A 54 19.10 5.10 -5.19
N ILE A 55 18.40 5.17 -4.06
CA ILE A 55 17.59 4.02 -3.64
C ILE A 55 16.50 3.79 -4.67
N ARG A 56 16.51 2.61 -5.26
CA ARG A 56 15.40 2.14 -6.08
C ARG A 56 14.44 1.38 -5.17
N PRO A 57 13.15 1.41 -5.43
CA PRO A 57 12.22 0.52 -4.76
C PRO A 57 12.71 -0.90 -5.00
N ALA A 58 13.18 -1.59 -3.96
CA ALA A 58 13.34 -3.02 -4.06
C ALA A 58 11.93 -3.64 -3.98
N ALA A 59 11.68 -4.67 -4.75
CA ALA A 59 10.48 -5.48 -4.61
C ALA A 59 10.30 -5.86 -3.11
N GLY A 60 9.10 -5.68 -2.57
CA GLY A 60 8.83 -5.91 -1.14
C GLY A 60 8.95 -4.69 -0.22
N LEU A 61 9.32 -3.50 -0.71
CA LEU A 61 9.40 -2.27 0.11
C LEU A 61 8.03 -1.73 0.52
N TYR A 62 7.05 -1.86 -0.37
CA TYR A 62 5.69 -1.38 -0.13
C TYR A 62 4.77 -2.47 0.38
N PHE A 63 5.11 -3.73 0.15
CA PHE A 63 4.35 -4.87 0.61
C PHE A 63 5.26 -6.10 0.76
N ASN A 64 5.06 -6.85 1.84
CA ASN A 64 5.65 -8.16 2.04
C ASN A 64 4.51 -9.11 2.46
N ARG A 65 4.41 -10.27 1.81
CA ARG A 65 3.38 -11.28 2.13
C ARG A 65 3.40 -11.74 3.59
N GLU A 66 4.56 -11.69 4.24
CA GLU A 66 4.71 -12.04 5.65
C GLU A 66 3.97 -11.08 6.60
N TRP A 67 3.60 -9.89 6.12
CA TRP A 67 2.81 -8.94 6.91
C TRP A 67 1.35 -9.35 7.05
N CYS A 68 0.86 -10.20 6.14
CA CYS A 68 -0.55 -10.56 6.05
C CYS A 68 -0.74 -12.05 6.34
N ALA A 69 -1.46 -12.37 7.41
CA ALA A 69 -1.82 -13.75 7.69
C ALA A 69 -2.82 -14.29 6.66
N VAL A 70 -2.53 -15.45 6.09
CA VAL A 70 -3.48 -16.19 5.25
C VAL A 70 -4.35 -17.05 6.15
N VAL A 71 -5.67 -16.89 6.05
CA VAL A 71 -6.67 -17.55 6.90
C VAL A 71 -7.70 -18.29 6.05
N ASP A 72 -8.26 -19.36 6.60
CA ASP A 72 -9.25 -20.16 5.87
C ASP A 72 -10.65 -19.53 5.92
N GLU A 73 -10.97 -18.84 7.04
CA GLU A 73 -12.27 -18.22 7.26
C GLU A 73 -12.14 -16.76 7.70
N ALA A 74 -13.11 -15.95 7.33
CA ALA A 74 -13.26 -14.57 7.78
C ALA A 74 -14.51 -14.43 8.66
N PRO A 75 -14.57 -13.42 9.55
CA PRO A 75 -15.75 -13.16 10.35
C PRO A 75 -17.00 -12.92 9.49
N ALA A 76 -18.16 -13.30 9.99
CA ALA A 76 -19.42 -13.11 9.28
C ALA A 76 -19.94 -11.66 9.32
N ASP A 77 -19.55 -10.89 10.34
CA ASP A 77 -20.02 -9.51 10.58
C ASP A 77 -18.95 -8.51 10.11
N LEU A 78 -18.88 -8.33 8.81
CA LEU A 78 -17.97 -7.39 8.15
C LEU A 78 -18.76 -6.36 7.36
N ASP A 79 -18.27 -5.13 7.37
CA ASP A 79 -18.60 -4.16 6.32
C ASP A 79 -17.82 -4.52 5.08
N ILE A 80 -18.48 -4.82 3.97
CA ILE A 80 -17.83 -5.40 2.79
C ILE A 80 -18.04 -4.48 1.57
N VAL A 81 -16.96 -4.27 0.85
CA VAL A 81 -16.95 -3.59 -0.44
C VAL A 81 -16.26 -4.46 -1.49
N ARG A 82 -16.58 -4.23 -2.75
CA ARG A 82 -15.78 -4.68 -3.90
C ARG A 82 -15.41 -3.48 -4.75
N TYR A 83 -14.14 -3.23 -4.87
CA TYR A 83 -13.63 -2.17 -5.72
C TYR A 83 -13.00 -2.75 -6.99
N TRP A 84 -13.33 -2.13 -8.11
CA TRP A 84 -12.85 -2.50 -9.41
C TRP A 84 -11.91 -1.44 -9.97
N ASP A 85 -10.73 -1.87 -10.37
CA ASP A 85 -9.90 -1.17 -11.33
C ASP A 85 -10.26 -1.70 -12.72
N LEU A 86 -10.71 -0.81 -13.61
CA LEU A 86 -11.31 -1.18 -14.89
C LEU A 86 -10.35 -0.87 -16.03
N ALA A 87 -9.86 -1.89 -16.74
CA ALA A 87 -9.13 -1.68 -17.97
C ALA A 87 -10.04 -1.13 -19.06
N ALA A 88 -9.55 -0.11 -19.76
CA ALA A 88 -10.28 0.54 -20.84
C ALA A 88 -10.05 -0.13 -22.21
N THR A 89 -9.06 -1.02 -22.33
CA THR A 89 -8.56 -1.51 -23.62
C THR A 89 -8.67 -3.02 -23.73
N GLU A 90 -9.18 -3.49 -24.85
CA GLU A 90 -9.23 -4.91 -25.19
C GLU A 90 -7.84 -5.46 -25.54
N LYS A 91 -7.57 -6.71 -25.16
CA LYS A 91 -6.35 -7.42 -25.52
C LYS A 91 -6.37 -7.80 -27.01
N THR A 92 -5.31 -7.41 -27.72
CA THR A 92 -5.04 -7.81 -29.11
C THR A 92 -3.70 -8.54 -29.19
N GLU A 93 -3.34 -9.05 -30.36
CA GLU A 93 -2.01 -9.65 -30.59
C GLU A 93 -0.86 -8.64 -30.48
N PHE A 94 -1.16 -7.34 -30.57
CA PHE A 94 -0.17 -6.28 -30.67
C PHE A 94 -0.10 -5.38 -29.42
N ASN A 95 -0.92 -5.62 -28.39
CA ASN A 95 -0.91 -4.84 -27.16
C ASN A 95 -0.91 -5.74 -25.92
N ASP A 96 -0.40 -5.21 -24.80
CA ASP A 96 -0.47 -5.81 -23.49
C ASP A 96 -1.28 -4.89 -22.56
N PRO A 97 -2.63 -4.90 -22.65
CA PRO A 97 -3.49 -3.99 -21.91
C PRO A 97 -3.49 -4.31 -20.42
N ASP A 98 -3.87 -3.33 -19.61
CA ASP A 98 -4.09 -3.50 -18.19
C ASP A 98 -5.18 -4.54 -17.90
N TRP A 99 -5.21 -4.99 -16.67
CA TRP A 99 -6.22 -5.95 -16.21
C TRP A 99 -7.42 -5.23 -15.62
N THR A 100 -8.60 -5.78 -15.84
CA THR A 100 -9.74 -5.46 -14.97
C THR A 100 -9.62 -6.31 -13.72
N VAL A 101 -9.48 -5.67 -12.57
CA VAL A 101 -9.30 -6.33 -11.27
C VAL A 101 -10.37 -5.86 -10.29
N GLY A 102 -11.03 -6.81 -9.64
CA GLY A 102 -12.02 -6.55 -8.59
C GLY A 102 -11.61 -7.18 -7.26
N VAL A 103 -11.24 -6.36 -6.27
CA VAL A 103 -10.87 -6.84 -4.93
C VAL A 103 -12.06 -6.69 -3.98
N LYS A 104 -12.40 -7.78 -3.29
CA LYS A 104 -13.41 -7.80 -2.22
C LYS A 104 -12.73 -7.66 -0.88
N LEU A 105 -12.98 -6.55 -0.19
CA LEU A 105 -12.39 -6.21 1.10
C LEU A 105 -13.49 -6.05 2.15
N GLY A 106 -13.27 -6.65 3.31
CA GLY A 106 -14.13 -6.50 4.48
C GLY A 106 -13.42 -5.76 5.60
N ARG A 107 -14.15 -5.07 6.46
CA ARG A 107 -13.66 -4.44 7.70
C ARG A 107 -14.48 -4.95 8.88
N ASP A 108 -13.79 -5.42 9.93
CA ASP A 108 -14.43 -5.79 11.18
C ASP A 108 -14.59 -4.58 12.12
N ARG A 109 -15.34 -4.77 13.21
CA ARG A 109 -15.59 -3.72 14.22
C ARG A 109 -14.33 -3.31 14.98
N SER A 110 -13.30 -4.15 14.97
CA SER A 110 -12.01 -3.87 15.61
C SER A 110 -11.07 -3.08 14.71
N GLY A 111 -11.46 -2.81 13.45
CA GLY A 111 -10.66 -2.07 12.48
C GLY A 111 -9.67 -2.92 11.70
N ASN A 112 -9.73 -4.26 11.79
CA ASN A 112 -8.97 -5.12 10.91
C ASN A 112 -9.65 -5.27 9.54
N TYR A 113 -8.84 -5.55 8.53
CA TYR A 113 -9.26 -5.72 7.15
C TYR A 113 -9.08 -7.16 6.70
N TRP A 114 -9.93 -7.59 5.77
CA TRP A 114 -9.99 -8.95 5.28
C TRP A 114 -10.11 -8.94 3.77
N VAL A 115 -9.05 -9.29 3.04
CA VAL A 115 -9.16 -9.52 1.59
C VAL A 115 -9.86 -10.85 1.41
N LEU A 116 -11.09 -10.81 0.91
CA LEU A 116 -12.02 -11.94 0.88
C LEU A 116 -11.99 -12.67 -0.46
N ASP A 117 -11.71 -11.93 -1.55
CA ASP A 117 -11.72 -12.45 -2.90
C ASP A 117 -11.06 -11.48 -3.87
N MET A 118 -10.54 -12.00 -4.97
CA MET A 118 -10.05 -11.23 -6.10
C MET A 118 -10.53 -11.87 -7.41
N VAL A 119 -11.08 -11.06 -8.28
CA VAL A 119 -11.43 -11.40 -9.65
C VAL A 119 -10.52 -10.62 -10.59
N ARG A 120 -10.00 -11.27 -11.63
CA ARG A 120 -9.08 -10.68 -12.58
C ARG A 120 -9.40 -11.16 -13.99
N ALA A 121 -9.50 -10.24 -14.94
CA ALA A 121 -9.77 -10.57 -16.32
C ALA A 121 -9.16 -9.55 -17.29
N ARG A 122 -8.85 -10.03 -18.48
CA ARG A 122 -8.60 -9.19 -19.67
C ARG A 122 -9.70 -9.50 -20.68
N ALA A 123 -10.61 -8.58 -20.84
CA ALA A 123 -11.82 -8.80 -21.62
C ALA A 123 -12.23 -7.52 -22.33
N ASN A 124 -13.08 -7.65 -23.35
CA ASN A 124 -13.69 -6.49 -23.99
C ASN A 124 -14.69 -5.80 -23.05
N PRO A 125 -15.08 -4.54 -23.31
CA PRO A 125 -15.95 -3.77 -22.41
C PRO A 125 -17.29 -4.45 -22.10
N GLY A 126 -17.88 -5.17 -23.05
CA GLY A 126 -19.14 -5.88 -22.84
C GLY A 126 -18.99 -7.09 -21.89
N ASP A 127 -17.89 -7.84 -22.05
CA ASP A 127 -17.56 -8.97 -21.15
C ASP A 127 -17.19 -8.48 -19.76
N VAL A 128 -16.52 -7.31 -19.65
CA VAL A 128 -16.25 -6.66 -18.35
C VAL A 128 -17.56 -6.31 -17.63
N GLU A 129 -18.52 -5.70 -18.32
CA GLU A 129 -19.83 -5.39 -17.76
C GLU A 129 -20.53 -6.66 -17.26
N GLN A 130 -20.53 -7.74 -18.05
CA GLN A 130 -21.12 -9.01 -17.66
C GLN A 130 -20.36 -9.64 -16.47
N LEU A 131 -19.03 -9.51 -16.43
CA LEU A 131 -18.22 -9.96 -15.29
C LEU A 131 -18.61 -9.22 -14.00
N LEU A 132 -18.74 -7.89 -14.06
CA LEU A 132 -19.17 -7.08 -12.92
C LEU A 132 -20.55 -7.52 -12.42
N LEU A 133 -21.51 -7.72 -13.30
CA LEU A 133 -22.87 -8.12 -12.97
C LEU A 133 -22.92 -9.53 -12.36
N ASN A 134 -22.19 -10.47 -12.93
CA ASN A 134 -22.10 -11.84 -12.41
C ASN A 134 -21.45 -11.86 -11.01
N THR A 135 -20.35 -11.11 -10.85
CA THR A 135 -19.66 -11.01 -9.57
C THR A 135 -20.54 -10.31 -8.51
N ALA A 136 -21.24 -9.24 -8.87
CA ALA A 136 -22.17 -8.55 -7.98
C ALA A 136 -23.31 -9.48 -7.51
N THR A 137 -23.80 -10.33 -8.42
CA THR A 137 -24.82 -11.33 -8.10
C THR A 137 -24.33 -12.38 -7.11
N GLN A 138 -23.09 -12.85 -7.29
CA GLN A 138 -22.45 -13.80 -6.37
C GLN A 138 -22.13 -13.19 -5.01
N ASP A 139 -21.68 -11.94 -5.00
CA ASP A 139 -21.35 -11.20 -3.78
C ASP A 139 -22.58 -10.85 -2.94
N GLY A 140 -23.72 -10.65 -3.61
CA GLY A 140 -24.98 -10.31 -2.98
C GLY A 140 -25.12 -8.82 -2.65
N LYS A 141 -26.37 -8.43 -2.32
CA LYS A 141 -26.77 -7.02 -2.17
C LYS A 141 -26.14 -6.28 -0.98
N ARG A 142 -25.49 -6.99 -0.06
CA ARG A 142 -24.81 -6.37 1.09
C ARG A 142 -23.45 -5.77 0.73
N VAL A 143 -22.86 -6.20 -0.38
CA VAL A 143 -21.56 -5.70 -0.83
C VAL A 143 -21.76 -4.40 -1.59
N THR A 144 -21.11 -3.35 -1.16
CA THR A 144 -21.06 -2.09 -1.91
C THR A 144 -20.01 -2.19 -3.01
N ILE A 145 -20.40 -1.87 -4.23
CA ILE A 145 -19.54 -1.93 -5.40
C ILE A 145 -18.95 -0.54 -5.66
N GLY A 146 -17.65 -0.47 -5.88
CA GLY A 146 -16.95 0.75 -6.28
C GLY A 146 -16.11 0.51 -7.52
N PHE A 147 -15.80 1.59 -8.22
CA PHE A 147 -14.84 1.59 -9.32
C PHE A 147 -14.32 3.00 -9.55
N GLY A 148 -13.10 3.09 -10.12
CA GLY A 148 -12.49 4.35 -10.51
C GLY A 148 -13.29 5.04 -11.61
N GLN A 149 -13.42 6.36 -11.50
CA GLN A 149 -14.03 7.20 -12.51
C GLN A 149 -13.01 8.22 -13.01
N ASP A 150 -12.67 8.14 -14.28
CA ASP A 150 -11.85 9.17 -14.93
C ASP A 150 -12.50 10.55 -14.83
N PRO A 151 -11.74 11.62 -14.61
CA PRO A 151 -12.28 12.97 -14.44
C PRO A 151 -12.92 13.53 -15.71
N GLY A 152 -12.65 12.96 -16.88
CA GLY A 152 -13.18 13.40 -18.17
C GLY A 152 -14.67 13.06 -18.39
N GLN A 153 -15.25 13.64 -19.45
CA GLN A 153 -16.65 13.39 -19.84
C GLN A 153 -16.91 11.92 -20.20
N ALA A 154 -15.94 11.28 -20.85
CA ALA A 154 -16.03 9.85 -21.20
C ALA A 154 -16.12 8.97 -19.95
N GLY A 155 -15.25 9.21 -18.95
CA GLY A 155 -15.28 8.47 -17.68
C GLY A 155 -16.59 8.67 -16.91
N LYS A 156 -17.15 9.88 -16.93
CA LYS A 156 -18.49 10.12 -16.34
C LYS A 156 -19.58 9.33 -17.04
N SER A 157 -19.55 9.28 -18.37
CA SER A 157 -20.53 8.54 -19.16
C SER A 157 -20.41 7.03 -18.90
N GLN A 158 -19.19 6.50 -18.84
CA GLN A 158 -18.93 5.09 -18.51
C GLN A 158 -19.42 4.76 -17.10
N ALA A 159 -19.12 5.59 -16.11
CA ALA A 159 -19.58 5.40 -14.74
C ALA A 159 -21.11 5.38 -14.66
N GLN A 160 -21.79 6.31 -15.34
CA GLN A 160 -23.26 6.33 -15.39
C GLN A 160 -23.85 5.09 -16.06
N HIS A 161 -23.20 4.58 -17.11
CA HIS A 161 -23.61 3.35 -17.78
C HIS A 161 -23.52 2.15 -16.83
N LEU A 162 -22.39 1.96 -16.15
CA LEU A 162 -22.18 0.87 -15.22
C LEU A 162 -23.12 0.95 -14.00
N VAL A 163 -23.38 2.15 -13.47
CA VAL A 163 -24.37 2.34 -12.40
C VAL A 163 -25.75 1.87 -12.84
N ARG A 164 -26.16 2.11 -14.07
CA ARG A 164 -27.44 1.62 -14.62
C ARG A 164 -27.43 0.12 -14.82
N ALA A 165 -26.35 -0.45 -15.36
CA ALA A 165 -26.20 -1.89 -15.58
C ALA A 165 -26.26 -2.67 -14.24
N LEU A 166 -25.67 -2.10 -13.18
CA LEU A 166 -25.67 -2.66 -11.82
C LEU A 166 -26.92 -2.24 -11.00
N SER A 167 -28.04 -1.91 -11.67
CA SER A 167 -29.28 -1.55 -10.99
C SER A 167 -29.73 -2.67 -10.02
N GLY A 168 -30.06 -2.31 -8.80
CA GLY A 168 -30.42 -3.25 -7.73
C GLY A 168 -29.29 -3.58 -6.75
N PHE A 169 -28.07 -3.09 -7.01
CA PHE A 169 -26.94 -3.13 -6.09
C PHE A 169 -26.57 -1.71 -5.61
N THR A 170 -25.85 -1.63 -4.49
CA THR A 170 -25.29 -0.35 -4.02
C THR A 170 -23.98 -0.07 -4.76
N VAL A 171 -23.97 0.98 -5.59
CA VAL A 171 -22.81 1.36 -6.41
C VAL A 171 -22.33 2.75 -6.04
N ARG A 172 -21.02 2.91 -5.85
CA ARG A 172 -20.33 4.17 -5.50
C ARG A 172 -19.11 4.37 -6.38
N PRO A 173 -19.24 5.02 -7.55
CA PRO A 173 -18.08 5.44 -8.32
C PRO A 173 -17.24 6.43 -7.52
N ALA A 174 -15.92 6.33 -7.61
CA ALA A 174 -14.97 7.23 -6.95
C ALA A 174 -14.08 7.90 -7.98
N THR A 175 -13.86 9.20 -7.86
CA THR A 175 -12.86 9.91 -8.66
C THR A 175 -11.51 9.67 -8.04
N GLU A 176 -10.61 9.04 -8.77
CA GLU A 176 -9.24 8.81 -8.32
C GLU A 176 -8.44 10.12 -8.37
N SER A 177 -7.71 10.41 -7.31
CA SER A 177 -6.86 11.59 -7.20
C SER A 177 -5.51 11.22 -6.55
N GLY A 178 -4.46 11.93 -6.97
CA GLY A 178 -3.10 11.68 -6.50
C GLY A 178 -2.36 10.61 -7.30
N ASP A 179 -1.09 10.42 -6.97
CA ASP A 179 -0.28 9.38 -7.58
C ASP A 179 -0.56 8.01 -6.93
N LYS A 180 -0.28 6.95 -7.67
CA LYS A 180 -0.52 5.56 -7.27
C LYS A 180 0.22 5.17 -5.97
N LEU A 181 1.45 5.65 -5.78
CA LEU A 181 2.23 5.38 -4.57
C LEU A 181 1.55 5.97 -3.33
N THR A 182 1.08 7.21 -3.43
CA THR A 182 0.34 7.88 -2.36
C THR A 182 -0.97 7.16 -2.04
N ARG A 183 -1.69 6.69 -3.06
CA ARG A 183 -2.95 5.94 -2.87
C ARG A 183 -2.72 4.57 -2.20
N PHE A 184 -1.62 3.88 -2.55
CA PHE A 184 -1.30 2.57 -1.98
C PHE A 184 -0.75 2.63 -0.55
N GLY A 185 -0.16 3.75 -0.16
CA GLY A 185 0.45 3.94 1.16
C GLY A 185 -0.42 3.50 2.34
N PRO A 186 -1.72 3.88 2.41
CA PRO A 186 -2.63 3.44 3.46
C PRO A 186 -2.81 1.91 3.52
N PHE A 187 -3.00 1.24 2.40
CA PHE A 187 -3.15 -0.22 2.36
C PHE A 187 -1.86 -0.92 2.78
N SER A 188 -0.73 -0.50 2.22
CA SER A 188 0.61 -0.96 2.60
C SER A 188 0.84 -0.83 4.11
N SER A 189 0.48 0.32 4.68
CA SER A 189 0.63 0.59 6.11
C SER A 189 -0.23 -0.33 6.99
N GLN A 190 -1.47 -0.61 6.58
CA GLN A 190 -2.33 -1.57 7.28
C GLN A 190 -1.77 -2.99 7.22
N CYS A 191 -1.21 -3.38 6.07
CA CYS A 191 -0.51 -4.67 5.95
C CYS A 191 0.70 -4.73 6.89
N GLY A 192 1.58 -3.73 6.86
CA GLY A 192 2.77 -3.66 7.71
C GLY A 192 2.45 -3.64 9.21
N ALA A 193 1.28 -3.14 9.60
CA ALA A 193 0.79 -3.20 10.97
C ALA A 193 0.18 -4.56 11.37
N GLY A 194 0.03 -5.50 10.41
CA GLY A 194 -0.62 -6.80 10.65
C GLY A 194 -2.15 -6.74 10.74
N ASN A 195 -2.75 -5.62 10.36
CA ASN A 195 -4.19 -5.41 10.41
C ASN A 195 -4.92 -6.03 9.21
N VAL A 196 -4.20 -6.43 8.15
CA VAL A 196 -4.79 -7.06 6.96
C VAL A 196 -4.61 -8.56 7.02
N LYS A 197 -5.69 -9.30 6.81
CA LYS A 197 -5.71 -10.75 6.65
C LYS A 197 -6.23 -11.10 5.28
N ILE A 198 -5.78 -12.21 4.74
CA ILE A 198 -6.10 -12.64 3.37
C ILE A 198 -6.76 -14.00 3.46
N ARG A 199 -7.99 -14.11 2.96
CA ARG A 199 -8.68 -15.40 2.89
C ARG A 199 -7.98 -16.29 1.86
N ARG A 200 -7.78 -17.57 2.20
CA ARG A 200 -7.18 -18.55 1.31
C ARG A 200 -8.02 -18.70 0.03
N GLY A 201 -7.35 -18.60 -1.11
CA GLY A 201 -7.95 -18.75 -2.42
C GLY A 201 -6.89 -18.97 -3.49
N SER A 202 -7.29 -19.46 -4.66
CA SER A 202 -6.39 -19.70 -5.82
C SER A 202 -5.76 -18.41 -6.36
N TRP A 203 -6.31 -17.26 -6.04
CA TRP A 203 -5.87 -15.94 -6.45
C TRP A 203 -4.76 -15.34 -5.56
N ASN A 204 -4.44 -15.95 -4.41
CA ASN A 204 -3.51 -15.39 -3.44
C ASN A 204 -2.10 -15.17 -4.01
N GLU A 205 -1.56 -16.16 -4.75
CA GLU A 205 -0.20 -16.03 -5.29
C GLU A 205 -0.08 -14.90 -6.29
N GLU A 206 -1.11 -14.68 -7.11
CA GLU A 206 -1.09 -13.58 -8.07
C GLU A 206 -1.21 -12.23 -7.38
N LEU A 207 -2.08 -12.09 -6.37
CA LEU A 207 -2.17 -10.90 -5.55
C LEU A 207 -0.82 -10.58 -4.89
N PHE A 208 -0.19 -11.57 -4.24
CA PHE A 208 1.10 -11.39 -3.60
C PHE A 208 2.18 -10.98 -4.60
N ARG A 209 2.25 -11.65 -5.76
CA ARG A 209 3.21 -11.34 -6.81
C ARG A 209 3.14 -9.87 -7.24
N VAL A 210 1.93 -9.36 -7.43
CA VAL A 210 1.74 -7.97 -7.88
C VAL A 210 2.05 -6.99 -6.75
N LEU A 211 1.52 -7.21 -5.55
CA LEU A 211 1.77 -6.31 -4.43
C LEU A 211 3.25 -6.26 -4.02
N GLU A 212 3.96 -7.40 -4.05
CA GLU A 212 5.41 -7.46 -3.75
C GLU A 212 6.26 -6.84 -4.85
N GLY A 213 5.82 -6.94 -6.11
CA GLY A 213 6.54 -6.40 -7.26
C GLY A 213 6.31 -4.91 -7.49
N PHE A 214 5.34 -4.32 -6.81
CA PHE A 214 5.04 -2.88 -6.95
C PHE A 214 6.19 -2.02 -6.39
N PRO A 215 6.61 -0.94 -7.09
CA PRO A 215 6.03 -0.33 -8.28
C PRO A 215 6.74 -0.74 -9.61
N ASP A 216 7.55 -1.77 -9.60
CA ASP A 216 8.44 -2.11 -10.73
C ASP A 216 7.75 -3.00 -11.79
N LEU A 217 6.53 -3.48 -11.55
CA LEU A 217 5.77 -4.28 -12.51
C LEU A 217 5.07 -3.40 -13.56
N ALA A 218 4.94 -3.94 -14.77
CA ALA A 218 4.23 -3.30 -15.86
C ALA A 218 2.71 -3.19 -15.61
N HIS A 219 2.16 -4.16 -14.85
CA HIS A 219 0.73 -4.21 -14.50
C HIS A 219 0.62 -4.34 -12.99
N ASP A 220 -0.05 -3.40 -12.38
CA ASP A 220 -0.22 -3.25 -10.94
C ASP A 220 -1.67 -2.88 -10.55
N ASP A 221 -2.63 -3.34 -11.36
CA ASP A 221 -4.07 -3.05 -11.23
C ASP A 221 -4.63 -3.56 -9.89
N GLU A 222 -4.05 -4.63 -9.32
CA GLU A 222 -4.37 -5.14 -7.98
C GLU A 222 -4.07 -4.11 -6.88
N VAL A 223 -3.04 -3.29 -7.09
CA VAL A 223 -2.66 -2.21 -6.15
C VAL A 223 -3.73 -1.14 -6.09
N ASP A 224 -4.25 -0.72 -7.26
CA ASP A 224 -5.33 0.26 -7.35
C ASP A 224 -6.64 -0.30 -6.79
N ALA A 225 -6.95 -1.56 -7.11
CA ALA A 225 -8.14 -2.21 -6.57
C ALA A 225 -8.10 -2.35 -5.04
N CYS A 226 -6.97 -2.70 -4.45
CA CYS A 226 -6.79 -2.76 -2.99
C CYS A 226 -6.90 -1.37 -2.35
N SER A 227 -6.29 -0.36 -2.97
CA SER A 227 -6.30 1.02 -2.48
C SER A 227 -7.72 1.60 -2.47
N GLY A 228 -8.44 1.46 -3.58
CA GLY A 228 -9.81 1.93 -3.70
C GLY A 228 -10.78 1.20 -2.76
N ALA A 229 -10.60 -0.12 -2.56
CA ALA A 229 -11.40 -0.87 -1.60
C ALA A 229 -11.18 -0.39 -0.15
N LEU A 230 -9.93 -0.11 0.22
CA LEU A 230 -9.62 0.43 1.55
C LEU A 230 -10.22 1.83 1.75
N GLU A 231 -10.11 2.70 0.74
CA GLU A 231 -10.67 4.05 0.77
C GLU A 231 -12.20 4.01 0.94
N MET A 232 -12.88 3.13 0.22
CA MET A 232 -14.32 2.95 0.36
C MET A 232 -14.77 2.56 1.77
N LEU A 233 -13.99 1.74 2.48
CA LEU A 233 -14.27 1.34 3.86
C LEU A 233 -13.93 2.44 4.87
N ASN A 234 -13.17 3.46 4.46
CA ASN A 234 -12.71 4.56 5.31
C ASN A 234 -12.97 5.94 4.71
N PRO A 235 -14.23 6.28 4.37
CA PRO A 235 -14.57 7.51 3.65
C PRO A 235 -14.20 8.79 4.40
N HIS A 236 -13.85 8.69 5.67
CA HIS A 236 -13.43 9.80 6.53
C HIS A 236 -11.94 9.77 6.88
N MET A 237 -11.17 8.88 6.30
CA MET A 237 -9.70 8.94 6.36
C MET A 237 -9.21 10.10 5.48
N ASN A 238 -9.44 11.31 5.98
CA ASN A 238 -8.76 12.49 5.46
C ASN A 238 -7.26 12.37 5.78
N SER A 239 -6.47 13.22 5.16
CA SER A 239 -5.00 13.27 5.32
C SER A 239 -4.50 13.24 6.79
N TRP A 240 -5.32 13.70 7.74
CA TRP A 240 -5.01 13.69 9.17
C TRP A 240 -5.05 12.28 9.79
N GLY A 241 -6.06 11.46 9.47
CA GLY A 241 -6.14 10.08 9.97
C GLY A 241 -5.01 9.21 9.41
N HIS A 242 -4.62 9.43 8.17
CA HIS A 242 -3.45 8.80 7.55
C HIS A 242 -2.15 9.23 8.24
N TYR A 243 -1.99 10.53 8.51
CA TYR A 243 -0.85 11.07 9.25
C TYR A 243 -0.71 10.44 10.64
N GLU A 244 -1.80 10.36 11.39
CA GLU A 244 -1.81 9.79 12.74
C GLU A 244 -1.46 8.29 12.73
N LEU A 245 -1.97 7.53 11.77
CA LEU A 245 -1.65 6.12 11.59
C LEU A 245 -0.16 5.93 11.26
N CYS A 246 0.37 6.71 10.32
CA CYS A 246 1.79 6.70 9.97
C CYS A 246 2.67 7.09 11.17
N ARG A 247 2.24 8.06 11.98
CA ARG A 247 2.91 8.46 13.22
C ARG A 247 3.01 7.31 14.21
N GLN A 248 1.89 6.64 14.48
CA GLN A 248 1.84 5.49 15.40
C GLN A 248 2.73 4.33 14.92
N GLN A 249 2.75 4.07 13.62
CA GLN A 249 3.62 3.05 13.02
C GLN A 249 5.10 3.42 13.13
N ALA A 250 5.45 4.68 12.88
CA ALA A 250 6.82 5.17 13.04
C ALA A 250 7.29 5.07 14.50
N GLU A 251 6.43 5.40 15.45
CA GLU A 251 6.70 5.26 16.89
C GLU A 251 6.90 3.78 17.28
N ALA A 252 6.03 2.88 16.77
CA ALA A 252 6.15 1.44 17.02
C ALA A 252 7.44 0.86 16.40
N ALA A 253 7.79 1.27 15.19
CA ALA A 253 9.03 0.88 14.53
C ALA A 253 10.26 1.41 15.28
N ALA A 254 10.23 2.66 15.74
CA ALA A 254 11.29 3.25 16.54
C ALA A 254 11.48 2.52 17.88
N GLN A 255 10.41 2.04 18.48
CA GLN A 255 10.47 1.23 19.72
C GLN A 255 11.08 -0.16 19.47
N ARG A 256 10.76 -0.80 18.32
CA ARG A 256 11.34 -2.11 17.93
C ARG A 256 12.83 -2.00 17.62
N ASN A 257 13.24 -0.88 17.03
CA ASN A 257 14.62 -0.63 16.62
C ASN A 257 15.47 0.08 17.69
N LYS A 258 14.94 0.30 18.89
CA LYS A 258 15.78 0.75 20.00
C LYS A 258 16.88 -0.30 20.21
N PRO A 259 18.16 0.07 20.13
CA PRO A 259 19.23 -0.84 20.45
C PRO A 259 18.96 -1.36 21.87
N GLN A 260 18.83 -2.67 21.99
CA GLN A 260 18.78 -3.27 23.32
C GLN A 260 20.01 -2.76 24.08
N PRO A 261 19.85 -2.33 25.35
CA PRO A 261 20.99 -1.89 26.11
C PRO A 261 22.01 -3.03 26.04
N VAL A 262 23.15 -2.74 25.44
CA VAL A 262 24.27 -3.67 25.40
C VAL A 262 24.49 -4.02 26.87
N GLN A 263 24.17 -5.25 27.26
CA GLN A 263 24.57 -5.72 28.59
C GLN A 263 26.08 -5.57 28.63
N SER A 264 26.51 -4.55 29.33
CA SER A 264 27.93 -4.32 29.53
C SER A 264 28.48 -5.61 30.16
N VAL A 265 29.31 -6.30 29.34
CA VAL A 265 30.05 -7.46 29.92
C VAL A 265 30.86 -6.88 31.07
N PRO A 266 30.64 -7.33 32.30
CA PRO A 266 31.33 -6.78 33.46
C PRO A 266 32.83 -6.91 33.23
N GLN A 267 33.57 -5.82 33.41
CA GLN A 267 35.02 -5.84 33.23
C GLN A 267 35.66 -6.82 34.20
N PRO A 268 36.63 -7.65 33.73
CA PRO A 268 37.32 -8.57 34.63
C PRO A 268 37.93 -7.83 35.83
N GLY A 269 37.56 -8.30 37.04
CA GLY A 269 37.98 -7.67 38.30
C GLY A 269 36.97 -6.69 38.91
N SER A 270 35.85 -6.41 38.28
CA SER A 270 34.75 -5.62 38.88
C SER A 270 33.88 -6.50 39.80
N VAL A 271 33.19 -5.87 40.74
CA VAL A 271 32.27 -6.55 41.68
C VAL A 271 31.19 -7.32 40.92
N GLU A 272 30.66 -6.73 39.84
CA GLU A 272 29.66 -7.33 38.97
C GLU A 272 30.22 -8.57 38.23
N TRP A 273 31.49 -8.56 37.84
CA TRP A 273 32.16 -9.70 37.23
C TRP A 273 32.28 -10.89 38.20
N PHE A 274 32.66 -10.65 39.46
CA PHE A 274 32.68 -11.68 40.49
C PHE A 274 31.28 -12.23 40.78
N GLN A 275 30.24 -11.40 40.83
CA GLN A 275 28.87 -11.84 41.03
C GLN A 275 28.36 -12.69 39.86
N ALA A 276 28.73 -12.36 38.62
CA ALA A 276 28.35 -13.14 37.44
C ALA A 276 29.03 -14.52 37.39
N LEU A 277 30.26 -14.64 37.90
CA LEU A 277 30.99 -15.89 38.03
C LEU A 277 30.34 -16.86 39.05
N HIS A 278 29.81 -16.33 40.14
CA HIS A 278 29.13 -17.14 41.17
C HIS A 278 27.74 -17.61 40.74
N LYS A 279 27.01 -16.89 39.88
CA LYS A 279 25.72 -17.30 39.33
C LYS A 279 25.79 -18.42 38.29
N LYS A 280 26.93 -18.71 37.68
CA LYS A 280 27.12 -19.82 36.73
C LYS A 280 27.50 -21.15 37.37
N LYS A 281 27.63 -21.23 38.69
CA LYS A 281 28.05 -22.44 39.42
C LYS A 281 26.94 -23.01 40.33
N GLY A 282 25.70 -22.54 40.23
CA GLY A 282 24.57 -23.06 40.96
C GLY A 282 23.56 -23.77 40.05
#